data_6b9182e7b9adc702cb58106609d8da97
#
_entry.id   6b9182e7b9adc702cb58106609d8da97
#
_cell.length_a   1.000
_cell.length_b   1.000
_cell.length_c   1.000
_cell.angle_alpha   90.00
_cell.angle_beta   90.00
_cell.angle_gamma   90.00
#
_symmetry.space_group_name_H-M   'P 1'
#
loop_
_entity.id
_entity.type
_entity.pdbx_description
1 polymer ?
#
loop_
_entity_poly.entity_id
_entity_poly.type
_entity_poly.pdbx_seq_one_letter_code
_entity_poly.pdbx_strand_id
1 'polypeptide(L)'
;ADLVLVFEPIRLVEFQNLLNIRQPLHVVMSANHPLTVQSTLRLRECLEYPIIIPTKDYGVRNLLELAVRRIGMKIQPVLESDSFEFLRYYTTAENVLGFQIPIGLPRPQENSDIVSRPIATKDVPPGLLYFGQLKGRTLPVAAARFAQQIIEHSIARFECD
;
A
#
# COMPACT_ATOMS: atom_id res chain seq x y z
N ALA A 1 -16.40 15.85 1.11
CA ALA A 1 -16.39 14.53 1.78
C ALA A 1 -16.44 14.72 3.29
N ASP A 2 -17.11 13.80 4.01
CA ASP A 2 -17.19 13.83 5.46
C ASP A 2 -16.01 13.11 6.11
N LEU A 3 -15.58 12.02 5.48
CA LEU A 3 -14.46 11.19 5.92
C LEU A 3 -13.44 11.05 4.79
N VAL A 4 -12.20 10.88 5.15
CA VAL A 4 -11.11 10.73 4.21
C VAL A 4 -10.13 9.66 4.67
N LEU A 5 -9.62 8.89 3.72
CA LEU A 5 -8.56 7.91 3.91
C LEU A 5 -7.44 8.28 2.94
N VAL A 6 -6.26 8.62 3.46
CA VAL A 6 -5.14 9.11 2.66
C VAL A 6 -3.85 8.43 3.07
N PHE A 7 -3.12 7.90 2.10
CA PHE A 7 -1.82 7.27 2.32
C PHE A 7 -0.68 8.27 2.07
N GLU A 8 0.19 8.41 3.06
CA GLU A 8 1.37 9.30 3.01
C GLU A 8 1.05 10.71 2.48
N PRO A 9 0.10 11.42 3.11
CA PRO A 9 -0.28 12.73 2.64
C PRO A 9 0.84 13.76 2.87
N ILE A 10 0.95 14.68 1.95
CA ILE A 10 1.96 15.74 2.01
C ILE A 10 1.57 16.85 2.99
N ARG A 11 0.27 17.08 3.20
CA ARG A 11 -0.28 18.11 4.11
C ARG A 11 -1.59 17.66 4.74
N LEU A 12 -1.66 17.69 6.08
CA LEU A 12 -2.84 17.31 6.86
C LEU A 12 -3.48 18.49 7.60
N VAL A 13 -3.22 19.73 7.15
CA VAL A 13 -3.56 20.93 7.92
C VAL A 13 -5.06 21.09 8.17
N GLU A 14 -5.89 20.57 7.28
CA GLU A 14 -7.36 20.75 7.34
C GLU A 14 -8.11 19.52 7.89
N PHE A 15 -7.38 18.47 8.28
CA PHE A 15 -8.00 17.23 8.76
C PHE A 15 -7.81 17.03 10.25
N GLN A 16 -8.86 16.56 10.89
CA GLN A 16 -8.76 15.96 12.21
C GLN A 16 -8.49 14.48 12.03
N ASN A 17 -7.33 14.04 12.50
CA ASN A 17 -6.93 12.65 12.40
C ASN A 17 -7.68 11.80 13.42
N LEU A 18 -8.31 10.73 12.96
CA LEU A 18 -9.04 9.78 13.79
C LEU A 18 -8.23 8.52 14.07
N LEU A 19 -7.45 8.08 13.10
CA LEU A 19 -6.63 6.88 13.23
C LEU A 19 -5.47 6.91 12.25
N ASN A 20 -4.31 6.44 12.69
CA ASN A 20 -3.15 6.15 11.84
C ASN A 20 -3.00 4.64 11.72
N ILE A 21 -2.95 4.15 10.51
CA ILE A 21 -2.84 2.72 10.22
C ILE A 21 -1.47 2.48 9.57
N ARG A 22 -0.63 1.64 10.20
CA ARG A 22 0.65 1.26 9.62
C ARG A 22 0.45 0.33 8.44
N GLN A 23 1.10 0.67 7.35
CA GLN A 23 1.01 -0.08 6.10
C GLN A 23 2.43 -0.36 5.59
N PRO A 24 3.02 -1.51 5.93
CA PRO A 24 4.28 -1.92 5.32
C PRO A 24 4.09 -2.16 3.82
N LEU A 25 5.06 -1.77 3.01
CA LEU A 25 4.97 -1.99 1.58
C LEU A 25 5.08 -3.48 1.27
N HIS A 26 4.14 -4.00 0.49
CA HIS A 26 4.14 -5.38 0.01
C HIS A 26 4.49 -5.45 -1.47
N VAL A 27 5.14 -6.52 -1.84
CA VAL A 27 5.29 -6.95 -3.23
C VAL A 27 4.12 -7.85 -3.58
N VAL A 28 3.52 -7.61 -4.74
CA VAL A 28 2.44 -8.43 -5.31
C VAL A 28 3.01 -9.15 -6.52
N MET A 29 2.78 -10.44 -6.62
CA MET A 29 3.35 -11.28 -7.68
C MET A 29 2.48 -12.49 -7.95
N SER A 30 2.72 -13.13 -9.09
CA SER A 30 2.13 -14.43 -9.40
C SER A 30 2.53 -15.48 -8.35
N ALA A 31 1.62 -16.39 -8.04
CA ALA A 31 1.91 -17.54 -7.17
C ALA A 31 3.09 -18.39 -7.65
N ASN A 32 3.43 -18.33 -8.93
CA ASN A 32 4.54 -19.06 -9.55
C ASN A 32 5.87 -18.28 -9.54
N HIS A 33 5.88 -17.05 -9.03
CA HIS A 33 7.09 -16.24 -9.03
C HIS A 33 8.16 -16.84 -8.08
N PRO A 34 9.46 -16.83 -8.48
CA PRO A 34 10.53 -17.38 -7.64
C PRO A 34 10.62 -16.82 -6.23
N LEU A 35 10.30 -15.54 -6.04
CA LEU A 35 10.38 -14.88 -4.74
C LEU A 35 9.30 -15.33 -3.74
N THR A 36 8.30 -16.12 -4.17
CA THR A 36 7.24 -16.59 -3.27
C THR A 36 7.73 -17.53 -2.18
N VAL A 37 8.90 -18.16 -2.36
CA VAL A 37 9.51 -19.03 -1.35
C VAL A 37 9.99 -18.30 -0.10
N GLN A 38 10.17 -16.98 -0.21
CA GLN A 38 10.58 -16.15 0.92
C GLN A 38 9.36 -15.54 1.60
N SER A 39 9.38 -15.46 2.92
CA SER A 39 8.31 -14.83 3.72
C SER A 39 8.42 -13.31 3.78
N THR A 40 9.63 -12.79 3.67
CA THR A 40 9.95 -11.35 3.64
C THR A 40 10.99 -11.10 2.56
N LEU A 41 10.81 -10.05 1.78
CA LEU A 41 11.68 -9.75 0.65
C LEU A 41 12.60 -8.56 0.97
N ARG A 42 13.77 -8.58 0.36
CA ARG A 42 14.69 -7.45 0.36
C ARG A 42 14.44 -6.60 -0.89
N LEU A 43 14.50 -5.28 -0.73
CA LEU A 43 14.27 -4.37 -1.85
C LEU A 43 15.20 -4.63 -3.04
N ARG A 44 16.48 -4.89 -2.77
CA ARG A 44 17.46 -5.18 -3.83
C ARG A 44 17.09 -6.41 -4.66
N GLU A 45 16.59 -7.45 -4.02
CA GLU A 45 16.13 -8.66 -4.72
C GLU A 45 14.96 -8.36 -5.65
N CYS A 46 14.02 -7.52 -5.19
CA CYS A 46 12.88 -7.12 -6.00
C CYS A 46 13.30 -6.36 -7.27
N LEU A 47 14.32 -5.52 -7.16
CA LEU A 47 14.79 -4.70 -8.27
C LEU A 47 15.55 -5.49 -9.35
N GLU A 48 15.85 -6.76 -9.11
CA GLU A 48 16.42 -7.68 -10.12
C GLU A 48 15.36 -8.18 -11.13
N TYR A 49 14.08 -7.98 -10.84
CA TYR A 49 12.97 -8.40 -11.68
C TYR A 49 12.29 -7.20 -12.34
N PRO A 50 11.57 -7.42 -13.44
CA PRO A 50 10.73 -6.36 -14.01
C PRO A 50 9.68 -5.91 -12.99
N ILE A 51 9.53 -4.61 -12.85
CA ILE A 51 8.57 -4.02 -11.91
C ILE A 51 7.53 -3.18 -12.61
N ILE A 52 6.32 -3.21 -12.06
CA ILE A 52 5.21 -2.35 -12.45
C ILE A 52 4.78 -1.53 -11.25
N ILE A 53 4.47 -0.28 -11.47
CA ILE A 53 4.23 0.66 -10.37
C ILE A 53 3.07 1.61 -10.68
N PRO A 54 2.45 2.18 -9.63
CA PRO A 54 1.49 3.25 -9.83
C PRO A 54 2.18 4.53 -10.33
N THR A 55 1.38 5.42 -10.88
CA THR A 55 1.82 6.75 -11.32
C THR A 55 2.28 7.60 -10.14
N LYS A 56 2.95 8.73 -10.43
CA LYS A 56 3.61 9.58 -9.43
C LYS A 56 2.69 10.23 -8.40
N ASP A 57 1.39 10.24 -8.66
CA ASP A 57 0.40 10.84 -7.76
C ASP A 57 0.08 9.99 -6.52
N TYR A 58 0.57 8.76 -6.48
CA TYR A 58 0.28 7.83 -5.39
C TYR A 58 1.39 7.75 -4.35
N GLY A 59 1.00 7.70 -3.08
CA GLY A 59 1.94 7.59 -1.95
C GLY A 59 2.80 6.32 -1.98
N VAL A 60 2.28 5.21 -2.50
CA VAL A 60 3.03 3.97 -2.72
C VAL A 60 4.24 4.21 -3.62
N ARG A 61 4.06 4.97 -4.70
CA ARG A 61 5.14 5.33 -5.61
C ARG A 61 6.21 6.17 -4.91
N ASN A 62 5.79 7.16 -4.14
CA ASN A 62 6.70 8.05 -3.44
C ASN A 62 7.51 7.32 -2.37
N LEU A 63 6.86 6.42 -1.63
CA LEU A 63 7.52 5.58 -0.62
C LEU A 63 8.58 4.68 -1.25
N LEU A 64 8.26 4.03 -2.36
CA LEU A 64 9.17 3.15 -3.09
C LEU A 64 10.35 3.94 -3.68
N GLU A 65 10.09 5.06 -4.34
CA GLU A 65 11.16 5.90 -4.93
C GLU A 65 12.16 6.38 -3.89
N LEU A 66 11.68 6.81 -2.73
CA LEU A 66 12.54 7.26 -1.65
C LEU A 66 13.45 6.13 -1.15
N ALA A 67 12.90 4.93 -0.97
CA ALA A 67 13.66 3.77 -0.53
C ALA A 67 14.70 3.32 -1.56
N VAL A 68 14.34 3.31 -2.83
CA VAL A 68 15.25 2.94 -3.94
C VAL A 68 16.39 3.96 -4.06
N ARG A 69 16.09 5.24 -3.89
CA ARG A 69 17.09 6.30 -3.90
C ARG A 69 18.10 6.16 -2.76
N ARG A 70 17.66 5.76 -1.57
CA ARG A 70 18.54 5.54 -0.41
C ARG A 70 19.59 4.46 -0.63
N ILE A 71 19.33 3.50 -1.48
CA ILE A 71 20.29 2.45 -1.85
C ILE A 71 21.07 2.78 -3.13
N GLY A 72 20.97 4.02 -3.62
CA GLY A 72 21.72 4.50 -4.77
C GLY A 72 21.22 3.97 -6.11
N MET A 73 19.99 3.51 -6.19
CA MET A 73 19.37 2.96 -7.40
C MET A 73 18.28 3.88 -7.94
N LYS A 74 17.79 3.56 -9.12
CA LYS A 74 16.65 4.25 -9.75
C LYS A 74 15.58 3.23 -10.10
N ILE A 75 14.33 3.67 -10.06
CA ILE A 75 13.20 2.88 -10.51
C ILE A 75 13.17 2.93 -12.04
N GLN A 76 13.13 1.75 -12.66
CA GLN A 76 12.96 1.58 -14.11
C GLN A 76 11.78 0.64 -14.36
N PRO A 77 10.54 1.14 -14.23
CA PRO A 77 9.36 0.30 -14.39
C PRO A 77 9.17 -0.09 -15.85
N VAL A 78 8.68 -1.29 -16.08
CA VAL A 78 8.25 -1.74 -17.42
C VAL A 78 6.84 -1.28 -17.74
N LEU A 79 6.06 -0.89 -16.72
CA LEU A 79 4.70 -0.38 -16.85
C LEU A 79 4.36 0.53 -15.69
N GLU A 80 3.65 1.61 -15.99
CA GLU A 80 3.03 2.50 -15.00
C GLU A 80 1.53 2.58 -15.27
N SER A 81 0.72 2.61 -14.21
CA SER A 81 -0.73 2.76 -14.33
C SER A 81 -1.30 3.47 -13.10
N ASP A 82 -2.40 4.17 -13.30
CA ASP A 82 -3.22 4.73 -12.23
C ASP A 82 -4.27 3.76 -11.69
N SER A 83 -4.36 2.57 -12.26
CA SER A 83 -5.27 1.51 -11.84
C SER A 83 -4.53 0.40 -11.08
N PHE A 84 -4.73 0.33 -9.76
CA PHE A 84 -4.18 -0.76 -8.95
C PHE A 84 -4.77 -2.12 -9.32
N GLU A 85 -6.02 -2.15 -9.74
CA GLU A 85 -6.66 -3.37 -10.21
C GLU A 85 -5.98 -3.92 -11.47
N PHE A 86 -5.69 -3.04 -12.43
CA PHE A 86 -4.96 -3.40 -13.64
C PHE A 86 -3.53 -3.88 -13.32
N LEU A 87 -2.81 -3.15 -12.46
CA LEU A 87 -1.46 -3.55 -12.04
C LEU A 87 -1.47 -4.94 -11.40
N ARG A 88 -2.42 -5.19 -10.51
CA ARG A 88 -2.58 -6.50 -9.87
C ARG A 88 -2.89 -7.60 -10.87
N TYR A 89 -3.81 -7.35 -11.79
CA TYR A 89 -4.14 -8.29 -12.87
C TYR A 89 -2.91 -8.62 -13.73
N TYR A 90 -2.12 -7.61 -14.06
CA TYR A 90 -0.93 -7.78 -14.89
C TYR A 90 0.12 -8.69 -14.23
N THR A 91 0.21 -8.71 -12.90
CA THR A 91 1.13 -9.61 -12.18
C THR A 91 0.75 -11.09 -12.34
N THR A 92 -0.51 -11.42 -12.65
CA THR A 92 -0.92 -12.80 -12.92
C THR A 92 -0.54 -13.27 -14.32
N ALA A 93 -0.49 -12.34 -15.27
CA ALA A 93 -0.22 -12.62 -16.67
C ALA A 93 1.28 -12.67 -17.01
N GLU A 94 2.09 -11.95 -16.25
CA GLU A 94 3.52 -11.75 -16.51
C GLU A 94 4.37 -12.04 -15.28
N ASN A 95 5.64 -12.32 -15.48
CA ASN A 95 6.58 -12.56 -14.38
C ASN A 95 7.17 -11.24 -13.85
N VAL A 96 6.30 -10.37 -13.37
CA VAL A 96 6.65 -9.03 -12.88
C VAL A 96 6.27 -8.86 -11.42
N LEU A 97 6.86 -7.86 -10.77
CA LEU A 97 6.53 -7.48 -9.41
C LEU A 97 5.73 -6.18 -9.38
N GLY A 98 4.61 -6.18 -8.68
CA GLY A 98 3.86 -4.98 -8.32
C GLY A 98 4.07 -4.62 -6.86
N PHE A 99 3.64 -3.42 -6.46
CA PHE A 99 3.76 -2.92 -5.10
C PHE A 99 2.43 -2.36 -4.62
N GLN A 100 2.04 -2.72 -3.41
CA GLN A 100 0.78 -2.29 -2.83
C GLN A 100 0.85 -2.31 -1.30
N ILE A 101 -0.02 -1.54 -0.65
CA ILE A 101 -0.18 -1.58 0.81
C ILE A 101 -1.23 -2.63 1.19
N PRO A 102 -1.13 -3.25 2.38
CA PRO A 102 -1.98 -4.39 2.76
C PRO A 102 -3.47 -4.14 2.72
N ILE A 103 -3.93 -2.93 3.04
CA ILE A 103 -5.36 -2.62 3.06
C ILE A 103 -6.04 -2.82 1.69
N GLY A 104 -5.28 -2.65 0.60
CA GLY A 104 -5.78 -2.84 -0.76
C GLY A 104 -5.60 -4.24 -1.32
N LEU A 105 -5.03 -5.16 -0.54
CA LEU A 105 -4.79 -6.53 -1.00
C LEU A 105 -6.02 -7.42 -0.79
N PRO A 106 -6.29 -8.35 -1.70
CA PRO A 106 -7.32 -9.37 -1.49
C PRO A 106 -6.92 -10.26 -0.31
N ARG A 107 -7.91 -10.82 0.35
CA ARG A 107 -7.66 -11.82 1.38
C ARG A 107 -7.02 -13.07 0.76
N PRO A 108 -6.13 -13.77 1.48
CA PRO A 108 -5.43 -14.94 0.93
C PRO A 108 -6.34 -16.02 0.36
N GLN A 109 -7.56 -16.15 0.87
CA GLN A 109 -8.54 -17.12 0.39
C GLN A 109 -9.30 -16.69 -0.87
N GLU A 110 -9.23 -15.41 -1.22
CA GLU A 110 -10.04 -14.83 -2.30
C GLU A 110 -9.37 -14.95 -3.67
N ASN A 111 -8.05 -15.06 -3.71
CA ASN A 111 -7.30 -15.16 -4.97
C ASN A 111 -6.01 -15.95 -4.78
N SER A 112 -6.02 -17.20 -5.28
CA SER A 112 -4.86 -18.09 -5.22
C SER A 112 -3.78 -17.79 -6.25
N ASP A 113 -4.09 -17.00 -7.30
CA ASP A 113 -3.16 -16.71 -8.39
C ASP A 113 -2.17 -15.60 -8.04
N ILE A 114 -2.49 -14.81 -7.02
CA ILE A 114 -1.68 -13.69 -6.56
C ILE A 114 -1.20 -13.96 -5.14
N VAL A 115 0.08 -13.70 -4.92
CA VAL A 115 0.73 -13.79 -3.63
C VAL A 115 1.32 -12.43 -3.28
N SER A 116 1.20 -12.02 -2.03
CA SER A 116 1.89 -10.83 -1.52
C SER A 116 2.90 -11.22 -0.44
N ARG A 117 4.01 -10.48 -0.40
CA ARG A 117 5.02 -10.60 0.64
C ARG A 117 5.47 -9.22 1.10
N PRO A 118 5.67 -9.02 2.39
CA PRO A 118 6.19 -7.75 2.89
C PRO A 118 7.64 -7.55 2.46
N ILE A 119 8.00 -6.30 2.20
CA ILE A 119 9.41 -5.90 2.09
C ILE A 119 9.94 -5.63 3.49
N ALA A 120 11.19 -6.04 3.74
CA ALA A 120 11.83 -5.81 5.03
C ALA A 120 11.76 -4.32 5.44
N THR A 121 11.31 -4.04 6.66
CA THR A 121 11.10 -2.67 7.15
C THR A 121 12.39 -1.86 7.24
N LYS A 122 13.55 -2.52 7.32
CA LYS A 122 14.84 -1.85 7.23
C LYS A 122 15.17 -1.30 5.85
N ASP A 123 14.56 -1.87 4.80
CA ASP A 123 14.72 -1.39 3.43
C ASP A 123 13.67 -0.31 3.08
N VAL A 124 12.42 -0.56 3.47
CA VAL A 124 11.32 0.37 3.26
C VAL A 124 10.54 0.49 4.57
N PRO A 125 10.70 1.59 5.32
CA PRO A 125 9.90 1.81 6.52
C PRO A 125 8.41 1.79 6.19
N PRO A 126 7.55 1.28 7.10
CA PRO A 126 6.11 1.30 6.87
C PRO A 126 5.60 2.71 6.63
N GLY A 127 4.74 2.86 5.63
CA GLY A 127 3.99 4.09 5.42
C GLY A 127 2.82 4.20 6.38
N LEU A 128 2.24 5.40 6.49
CA LEU A 128 1.06 5.65 7.31
C LEU A 128 -0.14 5.98 6.43
N LEU A 129 -1.22 5.27 6.70
CA LEU A 129 -2.53 5.55 6.16
C LEU A 129 -3.32 6.32 7.22
N TYR A 130 -3.72 7.53 6.88
CA TYR A 130 -4.46 8.42 7.78
C TYR A 130 -5.94 8.32 7.50
N PHE A 131 -6.71 8.06 8.53
CA PHE A 131 -8.15 8.13 8.49
C PHE A 131 -8.61 9.34 9.31
N GLY A 132 -9.41 10.20 8.69
CA GLY A 132 -9.78 11.45 9.34
C GLY A 132 -11.05 12.09 8.80
N GLN A 133 -11.36 13.25 9.37
CA GLN A 133 -12.48 14.11 8.99
C GLN A 133 -11.99 15.55 8.86
N LEU A 134 -12.79 16.40 8.21
CA LEU A 134 -12.50 17.83 8.13
C LEU A 134 -12.63 18.46 9.52
N LYS A 135 -11.67 19.33 9.85
CA LYS A 135 -11.69 20.08 11.10
C LYS A 135 -12.94 20.96 11.19
N GLY A 136 -13.49 21.05 12.40
CA GLY A 136 -14.64 21.92 12.68
C GLY A 136 -15.97 21.44 12.15
N ARG A 137 -16.05 20.24 11.58
CA ARG A 137 -17.29 19.63 11.13
C ARG A 137 -17.79 18.57 12.11
N THR A 138 -19.11 18.60 12.37
CA THR A 138 -19.80 17.50 13.06
C THR A 138 -20.25 16.49 12.01
N LEU A 139 -19.88 15.22 12.22
CA LEU A 139 -20.26 14.16 11.32
C LEU A 139 -21.75 13.86 11.41
N PRO A 140 -22.44 13.67 10.25
CA PRO A 140 -23.76 13.06 10.26
C PRO A 140 -23.73 11.68 10.95
N VAL A 141 -24.87 11.28 11.52
CA VAL A 141 -24.97 10.01 12.28
C VAL A 141 -24.47 8.81 11.48
N ALA A 142 -24.83 8.73 10.21
CA ALA A 142 -24.39 7.64 9.34
C ALA A 142 -22.87 7.64 9.13
N ALA A 143 -22.28 8.82 8.90
CA ALA A 143 -20.83 8.95 8.76
C ALA A 143 -20.08 8.63 10.05
N ALA A 144 -20.62 9.05 11.20
CA ALA A 144 -20.04 8.75 12.51
C ALA A 144 -20.06 7.23 12.79
N ARG A 145 -21.14 6.54 12.48
CA ARG A 145 -21.24 5.07 12.61
C ARG A 145 -20.28 4.35 11.67
N PHE A 146 -20.18 4.82 10.44
CA PHE A 146 -19.25 4.26 9.46
C PHE A 146 -17.78 4.45 9.90
N ALA A 147 -17.45 5.63 10.42
CA ALA A 147 -16.13 5.92 10.98
C ALA A 147 -15.78 4.95 12.11
N GLN A 148 -16.72 4.70 13.02
CA GLN A 148 -16.53 3.77 14.13
C GLN A 148 -16.24 2.35 13.61
N GLN A 149 -16.99 1.88 12.62
CA GLN A 149 -16.77 0.57 12.01
C GLN A 149 -15.39 0.46 11.34
N ILE A 150 -14.96 1.50 10.62
CA ILE A 150 -13.63 1.52 10.01
C ILE A 150 -12.54 1.45 11.08
N ILE A 151 -12.66 2.22 12.15
CA ILE A 151 -11.71 2.23 13.25
C ILE A 151 -11.60 0.84 13.89
N GLU A 152 -12.72 0.24 14.26
CA GLU A 152 -12.78 -1.08 14.88
C GLU A 152 -12.19 -2.16 13.97
N HIS A 153 -12.56 -2.14 12.70
CA HIS A 153 -12.05 -3.09 11.72
C HIS A 153 -10.55 -2.95 11.49
N SER A 154 -10.06 -1.71 11.44
CA SER A 154 -8.64 -1.42 11.20
C SER A 154 -7.78 -1.82 12.41
N ILE A 155 -8.22 -1.52 13.63
CA ILE A 155 -7.53 -1.91 14.86
C ILE A 155 -7.46 -3.44 14.98
N ALA A 156 -8.49 -4.16 14.54
CA ALA A 156 -8.52 -5.61 14.58
C ALA A 156 -7.56 -6.27 13.56
N ARG A 157 -7.23 -5.59 12.46
CA ARG A 157 -6.44 -6.15 11.36
C ARG A 157 -5.03 -5.62 11.23
N PHE A 158 -4.79 -4.37 11.61
CA PHE A 158 -3.55 -3.66 11.34
C PHE A 158 -2.98 -3.04 12.62
N GLU A 159 -1.69 -2.77 12.59
CA GLU A 159 -1.04 -1.97 13.62
C GLU A 159 -1.46 -0.52 13.46
N CYS A 160 -2.04 0.06 14.51
CA CYS A 160 -2.60 1.42 14.52
C CYS A 160 -2.07 2.24 15.69
N ASP A 161 -2.03 3.56 15.47
CA ASP A 161 -1.73 4.57 16.50
C ASP A 161 -2.95 5.45 16.77
#